data_f064544ca08ab0b4c943700f63799e0c
#
_entry.id   f064544ca08ab0b4c943700f63799e0c
#
_cell.length_a   1.000
_cell.length_b   1.000
_cell.length_c   1.000
_cell.angle_alpha   90.00
_cell.angle_beta   90.00
_cell.angle_gamma   90.00
#
_symmetry.space_group_name_H-M   'P 1'
#
loop_
_entity.id
_entity.type
_entity.pdbx_description
1 polymer ?
#
loop_
_entity_poly.entity_id
_entity_poly.type
_entity_poly.pdbx_seq_one_letter_code
_entity_poly.pdbx_strand_id
1 'polypeptide(L)'
;MSSRKVKYKENKYIEPCPKCGNNTEFTVRSEQVCEDGCEIWAVCKCGYDPTSYEESGSGYRVEDVWGGCSDDHCQDAITYSWNDPIQDIKQSKPSNQ
;
A
#
# COMPACT_ATOMS: atom_id res chain seq x y z
N MET A 1 14.43 0.97 -9.02
CA MET A 1 13.35 0.30 -8.25
C MET A 1 13.92 -0.31 -6.99
N SER A 2 13.26 -0.06 -5.87
CA SER A 2 13.68 -0.59 -4.58
C SER A 2 12.52 -1.30 -3.91
N SER A 3 12.82 -2.27 -3.06
CA SER A 3 11.79 -2.93 -2.27
C SER A 3 12.36 -3.35 -0.92
N ARG A 4 11.49 -3.41 0.07
CA ARG A 4 11.86 -3.81 1.42
C ARG A 4 10.72 -4.61 2.03
N LYS A 5 11.02 -5.79 2.55
CA LYS A 5 10.04 -6.56 3.28
C LYS A 5 9.97 -6.04 4.71
N VAL A 6 8.77 -5.77 5.17
CA VAL A 6 8.55 -5.26 6.52
C VAL A 6 7.58 -6.16 7.25
N LYS A 7 7.78 -6.26 8.57
CA LYS A 7 6.93 -7.07 9.41
C LYS A 7 6.56 -6.25 10.64
N TYR A 8 5.27 -6.16 10.91
CA TYR A 8 4.74 -5.44 12.04
C TYR A 8 4.09 -6.40 13.01
N LYS A 9 3.93 -5.98 14.25
CA LYS A 9 3.10 -6.71 15.19
C LYS A 9 1.65 -6.57 14.76
N GLU A 10 0.82 -7.52 15.12
CA GLU A 10 -0.61 -7.43 14.85
C GLU A 10 -1.12 -6.09 15.34
N ASN A 11 -1.79 -5.35 14.47
CA ASN A 11 -2.12 -3.96 14.72
C ASN A 11 -3.44 -3.61 14.07
N LYS A 12 -4.40 -3.20 14.89
CA LYS A 12 -5.73 -2.80 14.40
C LYS A 12 -5.72 -1.55 13.54
N TYR A 13 -4.62 -0.80 13.53
CA TYR A 13 -4.50 0.39 12.68
C TYR A 13 -4.08 0.06 11.25
N ILE A 14 -3.70 -1.17 10.99
CA ILE A 14 -3.37 -1.63 9.64
C ILE A 14 -4.53 -2.47 9.13
N GLU A 15 -5.13 -2.06 8.02
CA GLU A 15 -6.27 -2.78 7.45
C GLU A 15 -5.85 -4.18 7.01
N PRO A 16 -6.63 -5.20 7.32
CA PRO A 16 -6.31 -6.54 6.85
C PRO A 16 -6.52 -6.68 5.35
N CYS A 17 -5.68 -7.49 4.73
CA CYS A 17 -5.78 -7.75 3.30
C CYS A 17 -7.14 -8.38 2.97
N PRO A 18 -7.88 -7.84 1.99
CA PRO A 18 -9.18 -8.41 1.62
C PRO A 18 -9.10 -9.82 1.08
N LYS A 19 -7.91 -10.25 0.62
CA LYS A 19 -7.75 -11.57 0.05
C LYS A 19 -7.28 -12.61 1.05
N CYS A 20 -6.33 -12.27 1.92
CA CYS A 20 -5.75 -13.26 2.83
C CYS A 20 -5.85 -12.88 4.31
N GLY A 21 -6.33 -11.69 4.62
CA GLY A 21 -6.48 -11.23 5.99
C GLY A 21 -5.20 -10.78 6.67
N ASN A 22 -4.08 -10.76 5.93
CA ASN A 22 -2.80 -10.35 6.48
C ASN A 22 -2.77 -8.86 6.77
N ASN A 23 -2.27 -8.49 7.95
CA ASN A 23 -2.03 -7.09 8.30
C ASN A 23 -0.69 -6.90 9.01
N THR A 24 0.24 -7.81 8.82
CA THR A 24 1.53 -7.77 9.51
C THR A 24 2.74 -7.82 8.56
N GLU A 25 2.62 -8.48 7.43
CA GLU A 25 3.76 -8.71 6.55
C GLU A 25 3.52 -8.09 5.17
N PHE A 26 4.37 -7.15 4.79
CA PHE A 26 4.22 -6.41 3.54
C PHE A 26 5.57 -6.26 2.85
N THR A 27 5.52 -5.99 1.55
CA THR A 27 6.69 -5.54 0.80
C THR A 27 6.41 -4.09 0.40
N VAL A 28 7.23 -3.18 0.88
CA VAL A 28 7.15 -1.78 0.47
C VAL A 28 8.01 -1.63 -0.77
N ARG A 29 7.46 -1.04 -1.81
CA ARG A 29 8.15 -0.87 -3.08
C ARG A 29 8.26 0.62 -3.41
N SER A 30 9.34 0.95 -4.11
CA SER A 30 9.59 2.31 -4.56
C SER A 30 10.04 2.26 -6.00
N GLU A 31 9.44 3.08 -6.85
CA GLU A 31 9.76 3.13 -8.27
C GLU A 31 9.79 4.57 -8.75
N GLN A 32 10.84 4.92 -9.48
CA GLN A 32 10.94 6.25 -10.08
C GLN A 32 9.96 6.33 -11.26
N VAL A 33 9.09 7.33 -11.22
CA VAL A 33 8.06 7.51 -12.23
C VAL A 33 8.29 8.74 -13.09
N CYS A 34 9.16 9.65 -12.64
CA CYS A 34 9.56 10.81 -13.41
C CYS A 34 10.92 11.28 -12.91
N GLU A 35 11.44 12.33 -13.53
CA GLU A 35 12.82 12.80 -13.25
C GLU A 35 13.02 13.14 -11.78
N ASP A 36 12.04 13.77 -11.15
CA ASP A 36 12.13 14.23 -9.78
C ASP A 36 11.13 13.56 -8.85
N GLY A 37 10.59 12.42 -9.23
CA GLY A 37 9.55 11.82 -8.41
C GLY A 37 9.59 10.31 -8.38
N CYS A 38 9.32 9.77 -7.20
CA CYS A 38 9.19 8.33 -6.99
C CYS A 38 7.84 8.03 -6.37
N GLU A 39 7.27 6.88 -6.72
CA GLU A 39 6.08 6.37 -6.05
C GLU A 39 6.47 5.29 -5.06
N ILE A 40 5.80 5.28 -3.92
CA ILE A 40 6.06 4.33 -2.84
C ILE A 40 4.73 3.73 -2.42
N TRP A 41 4.68 2.40 -2.34
CA TRP A 41 3.44 1.70 -1.97
C TRP A 41 3.75 0.39 -1.29
N ALA A 42 2.73 -0.19 -0.65
CA ALA A 42 2.87 -1.45 0.08
C ALA A 42 2.09 -2.56 -0.61
N VAL A 43 2.67 -3.74 -0.66
CA VAL A 43 2.07 -4.93 -1.26
C VAL A 43 2.00 -6.01 -0.18
N CYS A 44 0.86 -6.69 -0.09
CA CYS A 44 0.67 -7.79 0.85
C CYS A 44 1.57 -8.96 0.49
N LYS A 45 1.89 -9.79 1.46
CA LYS A 45 2.68 -10.99 1.22
C LYS A 45 2.03 -11.95 0.22
N CYS A 46 0.72 -11.89 0.05
CA CYS A 46 0.01 -12.70 -0.93
C CYS A 46 0.04 -12.09 -2.34
N GLY A 47 0.60 -10.89 -2.50
CA GLY A 47 0.68 -10.21 -3.78
C GLY A 47 -0.39 -9.17 -4.02
N TYR A 48 -1.35 -9.03 -3.12
CA TYR A 48 -2.42 -8.04 -3.27
C TYR A 48 -1.86 -6.62 -3.14
N ASP A 49 -2.20 -5.77 -4.10
CA ASP A 49 -1.79 -4.37 -4.13
C ASP A 49 -3.04 -3.51 -4.36
N PRO A 50 -3.55 -2.84 -3.32
CA PRO A 50 -4.78 -2.05 -3.48
C PRO A 50 -4.60 -0.82 -4.36
N THR A 51 -3.37 -0.45 -4.69
CA THR A 51 -3.12 0.67 -5.60
C THR A 51 -2.99 0.22 -7.05
N SER A 52 -3.05 -1.08 -7.32
CA SER A 52 -2.97 -1.60 -8.67
C SER A 52 -4.28 -1.36 -9.41
N TYR A 53 -4.18 -0.92 -10.66
CA TYR A 53 -5.36 -0.73 -11.50
C TYR A 53 -6.13 -2.03 -11.69
N GLU A 54 -5.45 -3.15 -11.66
CA GLU A 54 -6.09 -4.45 -11.81
C GLU A 54 -6.93 -4.81 -10.60
N GLU A 55 -6.58 -4.29 -9.42
CA GLU A 55 -7.22 -4.67 -8.18
C GLU A 55 -8.31 -3.70 -7.75
N SER A 56 -8.07 -2.42 -7.82
CA SER A 56 -9.01 -1.45 -7.26
C SER A 56 -9.38 -0.31 -8.21
N GLY A 57 -8.52 0.02 -9.13
CA GLY A 57 -8.73 1.16 -10.01
C GLY A 57 -8.64 2.52 -9.34
N SER A 58 -8.45 2.57 -8.04
CA SER A 58 -8.40 3.82 -7.30
C SER A 58 -7.00 4.13 -6.78
N GLY A 59 -6.00 3.54 -7.38
CA GLY A 59 -4.65 3.54 -6.88
C GLY A 59 -4.13 4.89 -6.47
N TYR A 60 -3.82 5.03 -5.22
CA TYR A 60 -3.12 6.18 -4.67
C TYR A 60 -1.81 5.69 -4.06
N ARG A 61 -0.71 6.14 -4.64
CA ARG A 61 0.62 5.81 -4.15
C ARG A 61 1.27 7.06 -3.60
N VAL A 62 2.04 6.89 -2.53
CA VAL A 62 2.78 8.01 -1.94
C VAL A 62 3.82 8.49 -2.95
N GLU A 63 3.90 9.81 -3.13
CA GLU A 63 4.90 10.41 -4.01
C GLU A 63 5.94 11.13 -3.17
N ASP A 64 7.20 10.93 -3.52
CA ASP A 64 8.30 11.62 -2.85
C ASP A 64 9.38 11.93 -3.88
N VAL A 65 10.15 12.97 -3.62
CA VAL A 65 11.31 13.33 -4.42
C VAL A 65 12.40 12.26 -4.30
N TRP A 66 12.52 11.68 -3.11
CA TRP A 66 13.54 10.67 -2.82
C TRP A 66 12.90 9.28 -2.84
N GLY A 67 13.45 8.42 -3.69
CA GLY A 67 13.04 7.03 -3.70
C GLY A 67 13.65 6.28 -2.52
N GLY A 68 13.20 5.06 -2.33
CA GLY A 68 13.72 4.18 -1.30
C GLY A 68 12.64 3.66 -0.39
N CYS A 69 13.07 2.90 0.61
CA CYS A 69 12.17 2.26 1.54
C CYS A 69 12.66 2.48 2.97
N SER A 70 12.85 3.74 3.34
CA SER A 70 13.20 4.08 4.72
C SER A 70 12.03 3.77 5.66
N ASP A 71 12.27 3.83 6.96
CA ASP A 71 11.21 3.60 7.93
C ASP A 71 10.04 4.57 7.72
N ASP A 72 10.33 5.83 7.45
CA ASP A 72 9.30 6.84 7.18
C ASP A 72 8.54 6.50 5.90
N HIS A 73 9.22 6.10 4.84
CA HIS A 73 8.59 5.70 3.60
C HIS A 73 7.69 4.49 3.80
N CYS A 74 8.15 3.51 4.58
CA CYS A 74 7.34 2.32 4.88
C CYS A 74 6.08 2.69 5.65
N GLN A 75 6.18 3.58 6.63
CA GLN A 75 5.03 4.02 7.40
C GLN A 75 4.04 4.77 6.53
N ASP A 76 4.52 5.65 5.66
CA ASP A 76 3.66 6.40 4.74
C ASP A 76 2.97 5.45 3.76
N ALA A 77 3.71 4.46 3.24
CA ALA A 77 3.12 3.48 2.33
C ALA A 77 1.97 2.72 2.99
N ILE A 78 2.16 2.29 4.23
CA ILE A 78 1.10 1.59 4.96
C ILE A 78 -0.09 2.53 5.21
N THR A 79 0.16 3.76 5.62
CA THR A 79 -0.91 4.70 5.95
C THR A 79 -1.70 5.11 4.71
N TYR A 80 -1.02 5.49 3.65
CA TYR A 80 -1.67 6.14 2.49
C TYR A 80 -1.86 5.23 1.29
N SER A 81 -1.00 4.26 1.11
CA SER A 81 -1.08 3.38 -0.06
C SER A 81 -1.63 1.99 0.27
N TRP A 82 -1.84 1.70 1.53
CA TRP A 82 -2.47 0.45 1.97
C TRP A 82 -3.80 0.73 2.66
N ASN A 83 -3.79 1.46 3.77
CA ASN A 83 -5.01 1.68 4.55
C ASN A 83 -6.05 2.50 3.79
N ASP A 84 -5.66 3.62 3.21
CA ASP A 84 -6.60 4.51 2.53
C ASP A 84 -7.31 3.83 1.36
N PRO A 85 -6.60 3.17 0.41
CA PRO A 85 -7.28 2.48 -0.67
C PRO A 85 -8.21 1.38 -0.20
N ILE A 86 -7.82 0.63 0.83
CA ILE A 86 -8.66 -0.45 1.35
C ILE A 86 -9.91 0.12 2.00
N GLN A 87 -9.79 1.21 2.75
CA GLN A 87 -10.93 1.88 3.34
C GLN A 87 -11.87 2.40 2.27
N ASP A 88 -11.34 2.98 1.19
CA ASP A 88 -12.13 3.42 0.06
C ASP A 88 -12.90 2.28 -0.59
N ILE A 89 -12.24 1.14 -0.78
CA ILE A 89 -12.88 -0.04 -1.35
C ILE A 89 -14.05 -0.49 -0.46
N LYS A 90 -13.85 -0.52 0.85
CA LYS A 90 -14.91 -0.90 1.78
C LYS A 90 -16.08 0.08 1.77
N GLN A 91 -15.81 1.37 1.67
CA GLN A 91 -16.84 2.40 1.69
C GLN A 91 -17.58 2.52 0.38
N SER A 92 -16.89 2.31 -0.73
CA SER A 92 -17.49 2.40 -2.06
C SER A 92 -18.20 1.14 -2.49
N LYS A 93 -18.15 0.11 -1.67
CA LYS A 93 -18.84 -1.13 -1.95
C LYS A 93 -20.34 -0.82 -2.05
N PRO A 94 -21.02 -1.07 -3.18
CA PRO A 94 -22.44 -0.80 -3.31
C PRO A 94 -23.18 -1.71 -2.32
N SER A 95 -23.90 -1.10 -1.49
CA SER A 95 -24.67 -1.84 -0.53
C SER A 95 -25.86 -2.49 -1.19
N ASN A 96 -25.75 -2.56 -1.68
CA ASN A 96 -26.61 -2.77 -2.10
C ASN A 96 -26.94 -3.03 -2.60
N GLN A 97 -26.74 -2.89 -2.53
CA GLN A 97 -26.88 -2.84 -3.10
C GLN A 97 -26.97 -3.37 -2.99
#